data_7f4936f796a7e9cdc976232aa7163a62
#
_entry.id   7f4936f796a7e9cdc976232aa7163a62
#
_cell.length_a   1.000
_cell.length_b   1.000
_cell.length_c   1.000
_cell.angle_alpha   90.00
_cell.angle_beta   90.00
_cell.angle_gamma   90.00
#
_symmetry.space_group_name_H-M   'P 1'
#
loop_
_entity.id
_entity.type
_entity.pdbx_description
1 polymer ?
#
loop_
_entity_poly.entity_id
_entity_poly.type
_entity_poly.pdbx_seq_one_letter_code
_entity_poly.pdbx_strand_id
1 'polypeptide(L)'
;NLQKEYFQDARVRKALSLAIDRNYVANTLMQGTYSPASAIVGPGWLDTDGSSFAENANGGTPYIDNDNFDANLEEAKKLLEEAGYPNGEGFPQIEYTTNDAGYHKVVAEYLQQAWAAIGIDLKVNIVEWASFTPMRRNGEFDIARNGWVGDYTDPSNILELFCTTNGNNDGKYTNADFDAAIEDSRATTDAATRSADLHKAEDTLMNDAG
;
A
#
# COMPACT_ATOMS: atom_id res chain seq x y z
N ASN A 1 2.49 -2.91 -9.44
CA ASN A 1 2.66 -2.30 -10.76
C ASN A 1 1.35 -2.34 -11.54
N LEU A 2 0.64 -1.21 -11.63
CA LEU A 2 -0.68 -1.10 -12.26
C LEU A 2 -0.67 -1.20 -13.80
N GLN A 3 0.49 -1.34 -14.42
CA GLN A 3 0.60 -1.69 -15.83
C GLN A 3 0.33 -3.19 -16.10
N LYS A 4 0.29 -4.01 -15.05
CA LYS A 4 -0.07 -5.42 -15.16
C LYS A 4 -1.60 -5.57 -15.19
N GLU A 5 -2.12 -6.29 -16.18
CA GLU A 5 -3.57 -6.43 -16.42
C GLU A 5 -4.31 -6.94 -15.17
N TYR A 6 -3.80 -7.97 -14.52
CA TYR A 6 -4.39 -8.56 -13.32
C TYR A 6 -4.37 -7.65 -12.08
N PHE A 7 -3.58 -6.56 -12.08
CA PHE A 7 -3.60 -5.54 -11.03
C PHE A 7 -4.43 -4.31 -11.38
N GLN A 8 -5.08 -4.25 -12.53
CA GLN A 8 -6.00 -3.16 -12.86
C GLN A 8 -7.31 -3.27 -12.09
N ASP A 9 -7.73 -4.48 -11.71
CA ASP A 9 -8.89 -4.68 -10.84
C ASP A 9 -8.53 -4.35 -9.38
N ALA A 10 -9.17 -3.32 -8.81
CA ALA A 10 -8.94 -2.91 -7.41
C ALA A 10 -9.29 -4.00 -6.41
N ARG A 11 -10.25 -4.90 -6.73
CA ARG A 11 -10.63 -6.02 -5.86
C ARG A 11 -9.48 -6.98 -5.65
N VAL A 12 -8.70 -7.25 -6.71
CA VAL A 12 -7.48 -8.08 -6.61
C VAL A 12 -6.46 -7.45 -5.68
N ARG A 13 -6.18 -6.15 -5.84
CA ARG A 13 -5.21 -5.44 -5.00
C ARG A 13 -5.64 -5.41 -3.54
N LYS A 14 -6.93 -5.13 -3.31
CA LYS A 14 -7.52 -5.12 -1.96
C LYS A 14 -7.47 -6.50 -1.32
N ALA A 15 -7.75 -7.57 -2.08
CA ALA A 15 -7.66 -8.94 -1.58
C ALA A 15 -6.24 -9.30 -1.13
N LEU A 16 -5.22 -8.98 -1.94
CA LEU A 16 -3.82 -9.18 -1.56
C LEU A 16 -3.44 -8.39 -0.31
N SER A 17 -3.93 -7.17 -0.18
CA SER A 17 -3.70 -6.30 0.98
C SER A 17 -4.36 -6.88 2.25
N LEU A 18 -5.62 -7.29 2.18
CA LEU A 18 -6.38 -7.85 3.31
C LEU A 18 -5.83 -9.21 3.79
N ALA A 19 -5.21 -9.98 2.92
CA ALA A 19 -4.60 -11.27 3.27
C ALA A 19 -3.29 -11.15 4.09
N ILE A 20 -2.85 -9.93 4.42
CA ILE A 20 -1.66 -9.69 5.23
C ILE A 20 -2.06 -9.42 6.68
N ASP A 21 -1.67 -10.29 7.61
CA ASP A 21 -1.75 -10.03 9.05
C ASP A 21 -0.65 -9.04 9.46
N ARG A 22 -1.01 -7.75 9.48
CA ARG A 22 -0.07 -6.68 9.79
C ARG A 22 0.37 -6.68 11.25
N ASN A 23 -0.50 -7.14 12.16
CA ASN A 23 -0.16 -7.30 13.57
C ASN A 23 0.89 -8.39 13.76
N TYR A 24 0.75 -9.53 13.07
CA TYR A 24 1.76 -10.59 13.08
C TYR A 24 3.09 -10.11 12.49
N VAL A 25 3.06 -9.42 11.36
CA VAL A 25 4.27 -8.86 10.74
C VAL A 25 4.96 -7.89 11.70
N ALA A 26 4.24 -6.91 12.24
CA ALA A 26 4.82 -5.87 13.09
C ALA A 26 5.34 -6.42 14.43
N ASN A 27 4.53 -7.23 15.12
CA ASN A 27 4.80 -7.63 16.48
C ASN A 27 5.67 -8.91 16.58
N THR A 28 5.49 -9.84 15.64
CA THR A 28 6.20 -11.14 15.66
C THR A 28 7.41 -11.13 14.75
N LEU A 29 7.23 -10.86 13.46
CA LEU A 29 8.34 -10.91 12.51
C LEU A 29 9.32 -9.75 12.72
N MET A 30 8.79 -8.54 12.96
CA MET A 30 9.58 -7.31 13.16
C MET A 30 9.81 -7.00 14.65
N GLN A 31 9.40 -7.88 15.56
CA GLN A 31 9.65 -7.79 17.01
C GLN A 31 9.24 -6.44 17.62
N GLY A 32 8.14 -5.85 17.15
CA GLY A 32 7.62 -4.58 17.64
C GLY A 32 8.43 -3.34 17.20
N THR A 33 9.36 -3.47 16.26
CA THR A 33 10.12 -2.32 15.72
C THR A 33 9.35 -1.53 14.66
N TYR A 34 8.21 -2.04 14.23
CA TYR A 34 7.30 -1.40 13.27
C TYR A 34 5.89 -1.35 13.84
N SER A 35 5.11 -0.39 13.39
CA SER A 35 3.67 -0.31 13.69
C SER A 35 2.86 -0.87 12.53
N PRO A 36 1.78 -1.64 12.79
CA PRO A 36 0.87 -2.07 11.75
C PRO A 36 0.13 -0.85 11.20
N ALA A 37 0.22 -0.61 9.89
CA ALA A 37 -0.48 0.51 9.24
C ALA A 37 -1.84 0.05 8.71
N SER A 38 -2.84 0.94 8.80
CA SER A 38 -4.15 0.79 8.15
C SER A 38 -4.33 1.76 6.97
N ALA A 39 -3.38 2.67 6.76
CA ALA A 39 -3.36 3.73 5.76
C ALA A 39 -1.96 3.92 5.18
N ILE A 40 -1.81 4.71 4.14
CA ILE A 40 -0.51 4.98 3.54
C ILE A 40 0.30 6.00 4.35
N VAL A 41 -0.37 7.01 4.91
CA VAL A 41 0.26 7.94 5.85
C VAL A 41 0.23 7.30 7.24
N GLY A 42 1.39 6.89 7.72
CA GLY A 42 1.54 6.21 9.00
C GLY A 42 1.44 7.14 10.21
N PRO A 43 1.58 6.61 11.42
CA PRO A 43 1.58 7.41 12.65
C PRO A 43 2.77 8.39 12.69
N GLY A 44 2.57 9.51 13.41
CA GLY A 44 3.61 10.54 13.59
C GLY A 44 3.55 11.71 12.60
N TRP A 45 2.67 11.64 11.60
CA TRP A 45 2.35 12.76 10.72
C TRP A 45 1.15 13.53 11.28
N LEU A 46 1.19 14.86 11.20
CA LEU A 46 0.20 15.72 11.83
C LEU A 46 -0.65 16.44 10.80
N ASP A 47 -1.91 16.62 11.14
CA ASP A 47 -2.80 17.57 10.51
C ASP A 47 -2.37 19.02 10.78
N THR A 48 -2.93 19.95 10.06
CA THR A 48 -2.63 21.38 10.17
C THR A 48 -3.01 21.97 11.53
N ASP A 49 -3.87 21.32 12.29
CA ASP A 49 -4.26 21.68 13.65
C ASP A 49 -3.40 21.01 14.74
N GLY A 50 -2.46 20.16 14.34
CA GLY A 50 -1.56 19.42 15.21
C GLY A 50 -2.09 18.10 15.74
N SER A 51 -3.28 17.68 15.32
CA SER A 51 -3.81 16.33 15.60
C SER A 51 -3.15 15.27 14.70
N SER A 52 -3.32 14.00 15.02
CA SER A 52 -2.75 12.89 14.22
C SER A 52 -3.48 12.75 12.89
N PHE A 53 -2.77 12.86 11.78
CA PHE A 53 -3.33 12.64 10.45
C PHE A 53 -3.87 11.20 10.30
N ALA A 54 -3.09 10.20 10.72
CA ALA A 54 -3.49 8.79 10.60
C ALA A 54 -4.73 8.43 11.43
N GLU A 55 -4.93 9.07 12.61
CA GLU A 55 -6.11 8.85 13.46
C GLU A 55 -7.36 9.53 12.91
N ASN A 56 -7.22 10.60 12.13
CA ASN A 56 -8.32 11.33 11.51
C ASN A 56 -8.70 10.77 10.13
N ALA A 57 -7.83 9.97 9.52
CA ALA A 57 -8.04 9.38 8.19
C ALA A 57 -9.36 8.59 8.13
N ASN A 58 -10.05 8.65 6.99
CA ASN A 58 -11.35 7.99 6.77
C ASN A 58 -12.38 8.30 7.87
N GLY A 59 -12.38 9.55 8.36
CA GLY A 59 -13.27 9.98 9.46
C GLY A 59 -13.01 9.25 10.79
N GLY A 60 -11.78 8.81 11.03
CA GLY A 60 -11.37 8.10 12.24
C GLY A 60 -11.66 6.59 12.21
N THR A 61 -12.03 6.04 11.05
CA THR A 61 -12.24 4.60 10.86
C THR A 61 -11.07 4.01 10.07
N PRO A 62 -10.35 3.01 10.58
CA PRO A 62 -9.26 2.37 9.84
C PRO A 62 -9.73 1.83 8.47
N TYR A 63 -8.96 2.02 7.40
CA TYR A 63 -9.25 1.40 6.09
C TYR A 63 -9.13 -0.13 6.15
N ILE A 64 -8.28 -0.63 7.03
CA ILE A 64 -8.09 -2.06 7.30
C ILE A 64 -8.15 -2.25 8.82
N ASP A 65 -9.07 -3.08 9.28
CA ASP A 65 -9.15 -3.48 10.69
C ASP A 65 -8.09 -4.53 10.98
N ASN A 66 -6.93 -4.08 11.47
CA ASN A 66 -5.80 -4.96 11.77
C ASN A 66 -6.07 -5.92 12.94
N ASP A 67 -7.08 -5.65 13.77
CA ASP A 67 -7.44 -6.50 14.91
C ASP A 67 -8.41 -7.63 14.53
N ASN A 68 -8.92 -7.62 13.29
CA ASN A 68 -9.89 -8.60 12.80
C ASN A 68 -9.39 -9.33 11.54
N PHE A 69 -8.20 -9.91 11.63
CA PHE A 69 -7.55 -10.56 10.49
C PHE A 69 -8.38 -11.68 9.86
N ASP A 70 -9.08 -12.49 10.66
CA ASP A 70 -9.92 -13.58 10.13
C ASP A 70 -11.01 -13.04 9.20
N ALA A 71 -11.67 -11.94 9.57
CA ALA A 71 -12.66 -11.30 8.71
C ALA A 71 -12.02 -10.69 7.45
N ASN A 72 -10.85 -10.08 7.57
CA ASN A 72 -10.09 -9.58 6.44
C ASN A 72 -9.74 -10.69 5.45
N LEU A 73 -9.33 -11.86 5.94
CA LEU A 73 -8.98 -13.01 5.10
C LEU A 73 -10.19 -13.57 4.34
N GLU A 74 -11.35 -13.63 4.98
CA GLU A 74 -12.59 -14.06 4.33
C GLU A 74 -13.06 -13.04 3.28
N GLU A 75 -12.95 -11.76 3.55
CA GLU A 75 -13.24 -10.71 2.56
C GLU A 75 -12.25 -10.75 1.39
N ALA A 76 -10.96 -11.04 1.64
CA ALA A 76 -9.96 -11.23 0.59
C ALA A 76 -10.34 -12.35 -0.39
N LYS A 77 -10.77 -13.50 0.14
CA LYS A 77 -11.23 -14.64 -0.68
C LYS A 77 -12.46 -14.28 -1.52
N LYS A 78 -13.42 -13.60 -0.91
CA LYS A 78 -14.64 -13.12 -1.58
C LYS A 78 -14.31 -12.13 -2.70
N LEU A 79 -13.44 -11.18 -2.47
CA LEU A 79 -13.02 -10.21 -3.49
C LEU A 79 -12.32 -10.89 -4.68
N LEU A 80 -11.49 -11.92 -4.44
CA LEU A 80 -10.90 -12.70 -5.52
C LEU A 80 -11.96 -13.49 -6.31
N GLU A 81 -12.92 -14.09 -5.65
CA GLU A 81 -14.05 -14.77 -6.31
C GLU A 81 -14.85 -13.79 -7.18
N GLU A 82 -15.20 -12.62 -6.66
CA GLU A 82 -15.90 -11.56 -7.39
C GLU A 82 -15.07 -11.00 -8.56
N ALA A 83 -13.75 -11.04 -8.46
CA ALA A 83 -12.83 -10.67 -9.54
C ALA A 83 -12.66 -11.78 -10.60
N GLY A 84 -13.27 -12.94 -10.40
CA GLY A 84 -13.22 -14.07 -11.32
C GLY A 84 -12.14 -15.12 -11.01
N TYR A 85 -11.55 -15.07 -9.83
CA TYR A 85 -10.49 -15.99 -9.38
C TYR A 85 -10.86 -16.74 -8.11
N PRO A 86 -11.94 -17.58 -8.11
CA PRO A 86 -12.37 -18.31 -6.93
C PRO A 86 -11.23 -19.21 -6.43
N ASN A 87 -10.86 -19.09 -5.16
CA ASN A 87 -9.70 -19.79 -4.56
C ASN A 87 -8.37 -19.58 -5.32
N GLY A 88 -8.23 -18.47 -6.04
CA GLY A 88 -7.06 -18.17 -6.87
C GLY A 88 -7.02 -18.91 -8.22
N GLU A 89 -8.05 -19.69 -8.57
CA GLU A 89 -8.09 -20.44 -9.83
C GLU A 89 -7.98 -19.51 -11.05
N GLY A 90 -7.02 -19.79 -11.92
CA GLY A 90 -6.76 -18.98 -13.13
C GLY A 90 -5.96 -17.70 -12.91
N PHE A 91 -5.65 -17.34 -11.65
CA PHE A 91 -4.75 -16.22 -11.40
C PHE A 91 -3.30 -16.60 -11.78
N PRO A 92 -2.54 -15.72 -12.44
CA PRO A 92 -1.17 -16.03 -12.82
C PRO A 92 -0.25 -16.12 -11.60
N GLN A 93 0.85 -16.87 -11.70
CA GLN A 93 1.95 -16.72 -10.75
C GLN A 93 2.49 -15.30 -10.83
N ILE A 94 2.60 -14.62 -9.70
CA ILE A 94 3.15 -13.26 -9.59
C ILE A 94 4.51 -13.28 -8.90
N GLU A 95 5.33 -12.26 -9.18
CA GLU A 95 6.66 -12.11 -8.59
C GLU A 95 6.69 -10.94 -7.61
N TYR A 96 7.14 -11.19 -6.38
CA TYR A 96 7.50 -10.16 -5.41
C TYR A 96 9.01 -9.94 -5.43
N THR A 97 9.42 -8.74 -5.85
CA THR A 97 10.82 -8.35 -5.91
C THR A 97 11.21 -7.49 -4.72
N THR A 98 12.26 -7.88 -4.02
CA THR A 98 12.81 -7.15 -2.88
C THR A 98 14.34 -7.14 -2.91
N ASN A 99 14.95 -6.24 -2.14
CA ASN A 99 16.39 -6.24 -1.94
C ASN A 99 16.81 -7.19 -0.79
N ASP A 100 18.07 -7.54 -0.75
CA ASP A 100 18.69 -8.57 0.08
C ASP A 100 18.89 -8.22 1.56
N ALA A 101 18.28 -7.14 2.09
CA ALA A 101 18.29 -6.85 3.51
C ALA A 101 17.56 -7.95 4.30
N GLY A 102 18.12 -8.39 5.41
CA GLY A 102 17.71 -9.61 6.11
C GLY A 102 16.23 -9.67 6.50
N TYR A 103 15.66 -8.59 7.01
CA TYR A 103 14.25 -8.55 7.38
C TYR A 103 13.30 -8.53 6.16
N HIS A 104 13.73 -8.03 5.01
CA HIS A 104 12.94 -8.07 3.79
C HIS A 104 12.69 -9.50 3.30
N LYS A 105 13.68 -10.38 3.48
CA LYS A 105 13.54 -11.80 3.17
C LYS A 105 12.46 -12.45 4.03
N VAL A 106 12.49 -12.18 5.34
CA VAL A 106 11.50 -12.74 6.27
C VAL A 106 10.08 -12.31 5.90
N VAL A 107 9.89 -11.03 5.54
CA VAL A 107 8.59 -10.52 5.06
C VAL A 107 8.20 -11.18 3.74
N ALA A 108 9.12 -11.35 2.80
CA ALA A 108 8.84 -11.99 1.52
C ALA A 108 8.39 -13.46 1.68
N GLU A 109 9.04 -14.22 2.56
CA GLU A 109 8.66 -15.60 2.90
C GLU A 109 7.28 -15.66 3.58
N TYR A 110 6.96 -14.68 4.42
CA TYR A 110 5.63 -14.55 5.00
C TYR A 110 4.56 -14.24 3.94
N LEU A 111 4.80 -13.27 3.04
CA LEU A 111 3.86 -12.93 1.97
C LEU A 111 3.54 -14.14 1.08
N GLN A 112 4.53 -14.98 0.82
CA GLN A 112 4.34 -16.23 0.07
C GLN A 112 3.34 -17.16 0.75
N GLN A 113 3.43 -17.29 2.08
CA GLN A 113 2.50 -18.11 2.87
C GLN A 113 1.11 -17.46 2.97
N ALA A 114 1.06 -16.15 3.22
CA ALA A 114 -0.18 -15.39 3.38
C ALA A 114 -1.02 -15.42 2.10
N TRP A 115 -0.40 -15.24 0.95
CA TRP A 115 -1.13 -15.25 -0.32
C TRP A 115 -1.44 -16.66 -0.82
N ALA A 116 -0.64 -17.66 -0.47
CA ALA A 116 -1.01 -19.05 -0.71
C ALA A 116 -2.32 -19.44 0.02
N ALA A 117 -2.62 -18.84 1.19
CA ALA A 117 -3.88 -19.07 1.91
C ALA A 117 -5.14 -18.57 1.18
N ILE A 118 -4.98 -17.69 0.19
CA ILE A 118 -6.04 -17.23 -0.71
C ILE A 118 -5.87 -17.76 -2.15
N GLY A 119 -5.00 -18.76 -2.34
CA GLY A 119 -4.80 -19.46 -3.62
C GLY A 119 -3.87 -18.75 -4.60
N ILE A 120 -3.13 -17.72 -4.18
CA ILE A 120 -2.20 -16.98 -5.04
C ILE A 120 -0.79 -17.55 -4.92
N ASP A 121 -0.22 -17.93 -6.07
CA ASP A 121 1.16 -18.42 -6.17
C ASP A 121 2.15 -17.25 -6.29
N LEU A 122 2.99 -17.07 -5.28
CA LEU A 122 3.99 -16.01 -5.23
C LEU A 122 5.40 -16.57 -5.41
N LYS A 123 6.09 -16.08 -6.43
CA LYS A 123 7.53 -16.23 -6.58
C LYS A 123 8.26 -15.07 -5.89
N VAL A 124 9.22 -15.37 -5.04
CA VAL A 124 10.07 -14.37 -4.39
C VAL A 124 11.36 -14.17 -5.20
N ASN A 125 11.66 -12.92 -5.54
CA ASN A 125 12.88 -12.51 -6.21
C ASN A 125 13.68 -11.55 -5.31
N ILE A 126 14.82 -12.00 -4.80
CA ILE A 126 15.70 -11.22 -3.93
C ILE A 126 16.91 -10.79 -4.76
N VAL A 127 17.10 -9.48 -4.87
CA VAL A 127 18.18 -8.91 -5.67
C VAL A 127 19.04 -7.96 -4.84
N GLU A 128 20.28 -7.76 -5.24
CA GLU A 128 21.15 -6.76 -4.63
C GLU A 128 20.58 -5.34 -4.82
N TRP A 129 20.79 -4.46 -3.83
CA TRP A 129 20.26 -3.09 -3.83
C TRP A 129 20.58 -2.28 -5.09
N ALA A 130 21.80 -2.41 -5.60
CA ALA A 130 22.23 -1.69 -6.81
C ALA A 130 21.43 -2.10 -8.06
N SER A 131 20.97 -3.35 -8.13
CA SER A 131 20.10 -3.88 -9.20
C SER A 131 18.63 -3.61 -8.91
N PHE A 132 18.20 -3.67 -7.65
CA PHE A 132 16.82 -3.49 -7.24
C PHE A 132 16.27 -2.10 -7.60
N THR A 133 17.04 -1.05 -7.33
CA THR A 133 16.59 0.32 -7.56
C THR A 133 16.26 0.62 -9.02
N PRO A 134 17.14 0.32 -10.02
CA PRO A 134 16.79 0.53 -11.42
C PRO A 134 15.65 -0.39 -11.90
N MET A 135 15.59 -1.65 -11.50
CA MET A 135 14.47 -2.56 -11.82
C MET A 135 13.14 -1.95 -11.39
N ARG A 136 13.04 -1.48 -10.15
CA ARG A 136 11.83 -0.86 -9.63
C ARG A 136 11.44 0.40 -10.40
N ARG A 137 12.39 1.31 -10.65
CA ARG A 137 12.14 2.54 -11.42
C ARG A 137 11.69 2.29 -12.85
N ASN A 138 12.23 1.24 -13.47
CA ASN A 138 11.87 0.82 -14.82
C ASN A 138 10.55 0.06 -14.89
N GLY A 139 9.93 -0.31 -13.75
CA GLY A 139 8.70 -1.10 -13.71
C GLY A 139 8.92 -2.59 -14.04
N GLU A 140 10.12 -3.09 -13.85
CA GLU A 140 10.51 -4.49 -14.12
C GLU A 140 10.13 -5.39 -12.92
N PHE A 141 8.87 -5.36 -12.52
CA PHE A 141 8.34 -6.14 -11.38
C PHE A 141 6.81 -6.29 -11.50
N ASP A 142 6.26 -7.27 -10.81
CA ASP A 142 4.82 -7.36 -10.56
C ASP A 142 4.48 -6.62 -9.27
N ILE A 143 5.06 -7.05 -8.16
CA ILE A 143 5.02 -6.35 -6.88
C ILE A 143 6.46 -6.13 -6.41
N ALA A 144 6.76 -4.93 -5.94
CA ALA A 144 8.08 -4.60 -5.40
C ALA A 144 7.98 -4.00 -4.01
N ARG A 145 8.93 -4.36 -3.15
CA ARG A 145 9.13 -3.66 -1.89
C ARG A 145 9.40 -2.19 -2.17
N ASN A 146 8.73 -1.32 -1.45
CA ASN A 146 9.07 0.10 -1.43
C ASN A 146 9.09 0.62 0.02
N GLY A 147 9.66 1.79 0.21
CA GLY A 147 9.68 2.51 1.47
C GLY A 147 10.17 3.93 1.25
N TRP A 148 9.71 4.82 2.08
CA TRP A 148 10.08 6.22 2.04
C TRP A 148 10.47 6.69 3.43
N VAL A 149 11.51 7.51 3.50
CA VAL A 149 11.86 8.27 4.70
C VAL A 149 11.49 9.70 4.41
N GLY A 150 10.59 10.27 5.24
CA GLY A 150 10.10 11.62 5.00
C GLY A 150 11.20 12.68 5.12
N ASP A 151 11.25 13.58 4.16
CA ASP A 151 12.18 14.70 4.15
C ASP A 151 11.73 15.84 5.07
N TYR A 152 10.42 15.93 5.32
CA TYR A 152 9.78 16.92 6.19
C TYR A 152 8.47 16.33 6.77
N THR A 153 8.03 16.88 7.91
CA THR A 153 6.89 16.35 8.68
C THR A 153 5.58 16.97 8.18
N ASP A 154 5.11 16.52 7.03
CA ASP A 154 3.81 16.90 6.45
C ASP A 154 3.27 15.72 5.62
N PRO A 155 1.98 15.35 5.73
CA PRO A 155 1.39 14.20 5.02
C PRO A 155 1.59 14.23 3.51
N SER A 156 1.69 15.42 2.90
CA SER A 156 1.97 15.56 1.47
C SER A 156 3.28 14.90 1.05
N ASN A 157 4.29 14.81 1.94
CA ASN A 157 5.56 14.15 1.64
C ASN A 157 5.40 12.69 1.26
N ILE A 158 4.39 12.01 1.82
CA ILE A 158 4.05 10.62 1.50
C ILE A 158 3.08 10.57 0.32
N LEU A 159 2.01 11.36 0.36
CA LEU A 159 0.94 11.29 -0.64
C LEU A 159 1.43 11.70 -2.03
N GLU A 160 2.28 12.71 -2.15
CA GLU A 160 2.83 13.16 -3.44
C GLU A 160 3.58 12.07 -4.22
N LEU A 161 4.09 11.04 -3.54
CA LEU A 161 4.77 9.92 -4.20
C LEU A 161 3.86 9.16 -5.19
N PHE A 162 2.56 9.25 -5.02
CA PHE A 162 1.56 8.55 -5.83
C PHE A 162 0.96 9.41 -6.93
N CYS A 163 1.30 10.71 -7.01
CA CYS A 163 0.85 11.55 -8.13
C CYS A 163 1.28 10.97 -9.47
N THR A 164 0.40 11.05 -10.45
CA THR A 164 0.62 10.51 -11.82
C THR A 164 1.95 10.96 -12.42
N THR A 165 2.37 12.20 -12.15
CA THR A 165 3.60 12.78 -12.71
C THR A 165 4.83 12.65 -11.81
N ASN A 166 4.69 12.05 -10.61
CA ASN A 166 5.81 11.93 -9.68
C ASN A 166 6.79 10.83 -10.12
N GLY A 167 8.07 11.15 -10.19
CA GLY A 167 9.13 10.22 -10.59
C GLY A 167 9.34 9.04 -9.62
N ASN A 168 8.80 9.10 -8.40
CA ASN A 168 8.84 8.01 -7.41
C ASN A 168 7.58 7.14 -7.44
N ASN A 169 6.60 7.43 -8.31
CA ASN A 169 5.42 6.61 -8.53
C ASN A 169 5.81 5.34 -9.34
N ASP A 170 6.55 4.45 -8.70
CA ASP A 170 7.03 3.22 -9.34
C ASP A 170 5.89 2.27 -9.68
N GLY A 171 4.81 2.28 -8.89
CA GLY A 171 3.60 1.48 -9.08
C GLY A 171 2.75 1.90 -10.27
N LYS A 172 3.01 3.07 -10.84
CA LYS A 172 2.28 3.66 -11.98
C LYS A 172 0.80 3.90 -11.66
N TYR A 173 0.52 4.30 -10.45
CA TYR A 173 -0.81 4.74 -10.04
C TYR A 173 -1.22 6.01 -10.81
N THR A 174 -2.45 6.05 -11.27
CA THR A 174 -3.03 7.22 -11.95
C THR A 174 -4.48 7.39 -11.51
N ASN A 175 -4.79 8.54 -10.95
CA ASN A 175 -6.16 8.91 -10.59
C ASN A 175 -6.29 10.42 -10.60
N ALA A 176 -7.19 10.95 -11.45
CA ALA A 176 -7.34 12.39 -11.63
C ALA A 176 -7.89 13.10 -10.38
N ASP A 177 -8.76 12.44 -9.61
CA ASP A 177 -9.31 13.00 -8.37
C ASP A 177 -8.24 13.06 -7.26
N PHE A 178 -7.36 12.07 -7.22
CA PHE A 178 -6.20 12.07 -6.34
C PHE A 178 -5.24 13.22 -6.69
N ASP A 179 -4.84 13.31 -7.95
CA ASP A 179 -3.94 14.37 -8.42
C ASP A 179 -4.53 15.76 -8.15
N ALA A 180 -5.83 15.95 -8.41
CA ALA A 180 -6.53 17.21 -8.14
C ALA A 180 -6.53 17.55 -6.65
N ALA A 181 -6.80 16.59 -5.76
CA ALA A 181 -6.79 16.83 -4.32
C ALA A 181 -5.40 17.27 -3.82
N ILE A 182 -4.32 16.68 -4.34
CA ILE A 182 -2.95 17.10 -4.03
C ILE A 182 -2.69 18.53 -4.55
N GLU A 183 -3.09 18.86 -5.77
CA GLU A 183 -2.92 20.23 -6.32
C GLU A 183 -3.74 21.26 -5.54
N ASP A 184 -4.99 20.95 -5.17
CA ASP A 184 -5.85 21.81 -4.35
C ASP A 184 -5.22 22.06 -2.98
N SER A 185 -4.63 21.04 -2.34
CA SER A 185 -3.93 21.17 -1.05
C SER A 185 -2.71 22.12 -1.12
N ARG A 186 -2.08 22.25 -2.29
CA ARG A 186 -0.97 23.17 -2.53
C ARG A 186 -1.44 24.59 -2.84
N ALA A 187 -2.61 24.71 -3.46
CA ALA A 187 -3.13 25.99 -3.93
C ALA A 187 -3.78 26.82 -2.81
N THR A 188 -4.26 26.18 -1.74
CA THR A 188 -4.93 26.86 -0.64
C THR A 188 -3.96 27.34 0.46
N THR A 189 -4.27 28.47 1.06
CA THR A 189 -3.61 28.97 2.29
C THR A 189 -4.45 28.73 3.54
N ASP A 190 -5.67 28.24 3.38
CA ASP A 190 -6.53 27.87 4.50
C ASP A 190 -6.14 26.49 5.04
N ALA A 191 -5.79 26.44 6.31
CA ALA A 191 -5.24 25.24 6.94
C ALA A 191 -6.26 24.09 6.99
N ALA A 192 -7.53 24.39 7.27
CA ALA A 192 -8.56 23.36 7.35
C ALA A 192 -8.91 22.79 5.97
N THR A 193 -9.00 23.62 4.96
CA THR A 193 -9.19 23.21 3.56
C THR A 193 -8.03 22.32 3.10
N ARG A 194 -6.79 22.73 3.40
CA ARG A 194 -5.60 21.95 3.05
C ARG A 194 -5.62 20.55 3.70
N SER A 195 -5.96 20.47 4.98
CA SER A 195 -6.09 19.17 5.68
C SER A 195 -7.16 18.30 5.03
N ALA A 196 -8.34 18.87 4.71
CA ALA A 196 -9.42 18.15 4.05
C ALA A 196 -9.01 17.62 2.66
N ASP A 197 -8.25 18.40 1.89
CA ASP A 197 -7.76 17.98 0.56
C ASP A 197 -6.76 16.82 0.69
N LEU A 198 -5.85 16.84 1.68
CA LEU A 198 -4.91 15.75 1.92
C LEU A 198 -5.63 14.47 2.37
N HIS A 199 -6.62 14.58 3.25
CA HIS A 199 -7.47 13.43 3.63
C HIS A 199 -8.24 12.89 2.43
N LYS A 200 -8.82 13.75 1.59
CA LYS A 200 -9.47 13.33 0.35
C LYS A 200 -8.51 12.58 -0.58
N ALA A 201 -7.26 13.03 -0.69
CA ALA A 201 -6.27 12.32 -1.48
C ALA A 201 -6.00 10.92 -0.90
N GLU A 202 -5.79 10.79 0.42
CA GLU A 202 -5.59 9.48 1.04
C GLU A 202 -6.79 8.56 0.90
N ASP A 203 -8.03 9.08 1.14
CA ASP A 203 -9.26 8.33 0.95
C ASP A 203 -9.38 7.80 -0.49
N THR A 204 -9.06 8.63 -1.48
CA THR A 204 -9.08 8.25 -2.89
C THR A 204 -8.08 7.13 -3.17
N LEU A 205 -6.85 7.27 -2.70
CA LEU A 205 -5.78 6.28 -2.88
C LEU A 205 -6.13 4.96 -2.22
N MET A 206 -6.56 4.98 -0.95
CA MET A 206 -6.85 3.78 -0.18
C MET A 206 -8.08 3.02 -0.70
N ASN A 207 -9.11 3.74 -1.17
CA ASN A 207 -10.31 3.12 -1.74
C ASN A 207 -10.07 2.52 -3.14
N ASP A 208 -9.16 3.10 -3.91
CA ASP A 208 -8.84 2.66 -5.27
C ASP A 208 -7.68 1.64 -5.28
N ALA A 209 -6.66 1.86 -4.47
CA ALA A 209 -5.46 1.03 -4.52
C ALA A 209 -5.50 -0.19 -3.57
N GLY A 210 -6.35 -0.16 -2.56
CA GLY A 210 -6.48 -1.26 -1.58
C GLY A 210 -5.47 -1.21 -0.47
#